data_4c2ed8f42a674f7504e15dec7940d09e
#
_entry.id   4c2ed8f42a674f7504e15dec7940d09e
#
_cell.length_a   1.000
_cell.length_b   1.000
_cell.length_c   1.000
_cell.angle_alpha   90.00
_cell.angle_beta   90.00
_cell.angle_gamma   90.00
#
_symmetry.space_group_name_H-M   'P 1'
#
loop_
_entity.id
_entity.type
_entity.pdbx_description
1 polymer ?
#
loop_
_entity_poly.entity_id
_entity_poly.type
_entity_poly.pdbx_seq_one_letter_code
_entity_poly.pdbx_strand_id
1 'polypeptide(L)'
;MTEFEAILRLSLTKGIGARTYKTLVETFGSAEAIFNAKRRDVEAIHGIGEKLSHAITEEARNVDIVSEITFAQEKNVQIIPYTSEQYPKYLKDIYAPPLVLYVKGNLLATDAIALAIVGARRCTYYGLSQAER
;
A
#
# COMPACT_ATOMS: atom_id res chain seq x y z
N MET A 1 -5.82 -13.11 -12.28
CA MET A 1 -5.49 -11.97 -11.40
C MET A 1 -3.98 -11.89 -11.35
N THR A 2 -3.41 -10.74 -11.65
CA THR A 2 -1.96 -10.53 -11.56
C THR A 2 -1.57 -10.16 -10.12
N GLU A 3 -0.27 -10.30 -9.77
CA GLU A 3 0.25 -9.88 -8.47
C GLU A 3 -0.03 -8.39 -8.19
N PHE A 4 0.09 -7.53 -9.21
CA PHE A 4 -0.25 -6.11 -9.12
C PHE A 4 -1.73 -5.89 -8.75
N GLU A 5 -2.64 -6.55 -9.46
CA GLU A 5 -4.09 -6.45 -9.16
C GLU A 5 -4.41 -6.95 -7.76
N ALA A 6 -3.77 -8.04 -7.34
CA ALA A 6 -3.95 -8.60 -6.01
C ALA A 6 -3.48 -7.62 -4.91
N ILE A 7 -2.29 -7.05 -5.06
CA ILE A 7 -1.77 -6.04 -4.11
C ILE A 7 -2.70 -4.83 -4.05
N LEU A 8 -3.14 -4.32 -5.20
CA LEU A 8 -4.00 -3.15 -5.27
C LEU A 8 -5.35 -3.40 -4.58
N ARG A 9 -5.98 -4.55 -4.83
CA ARG A 9 -7.23 -4.95 -4.16
C ARG A 9 -7.06 -5.02 -2.64
N LEU A 10 -6.01 -5.68 -2.16
CA LEU A 10 -5.71 -5.77 -0.74
C LEU A 10 -5.46 -4.40 -0.12
N SER A 11 -4.75 -3.50 -0.81
CA SER A 11 -4.45 -2.15 -0.32
C SER A 11 -5.69 -1.27 -0.16
N LEU A 12 -6.70 -1.48 -1.00
CA LEU A 12 -7.98 -0.76 -0.97
C LEU A 12 -9.00 -1.39 -0.03
N THR A 13 -8.72 -2.60 0.48
CA THR A 13 -9.63 -3.31 1.39
C THR A 13 -9.45 -2.81 2.81
N LYS A 14 -10.56 -2.42 3.45
CA LYS A 14 -10.56 -1.89 4.81
C LYS A 14 -10.02 -2.91 5.82
N GLY A 15 -9.08 -2.46 6.65
CA GLY A 15 -8.48 -3.29 7.70
C GLY A 15 -7.22 -4.03 7.26
N ILE A 16 -6.85 -3.98 5.98
CA ILE A 16 -5.61 -4.55 5.48
C ILE A 16 -4.56 -3.45 5.38
N GLY A 17 -3.65 -3.43 6.34
CA GLY A 17 -2.47 -2.56 6.32
C GLY A 17 -1.20 -3.35 6.03
N ALA A 18 -0.06 -2.65 6.02
CA ALA A 18 1.24 -3.24 5.74
C ALA A 18 1.56 -4.46 6.62
N ARG A 19 1.23 -4.40 7.90
CA ARG A 19 1.47 -5.51 8.83
C ARG A 19 0.65 -6.76 8.48
N THR A 20 -0.64 -6.59 8.26
CA THR A 20 -1.53 -7.70 7.86
C THR A 20 -1.08 -8.30 6.54
N TYR A 21 -0.77 -7.45 5.55
CA TYR A 21 -0.28 -7.89 4.26
C TYR A 21 1.02 -8.70 4.39
N LYS A 22 1.99 -8.21 5.17
CA LYS A 22 3.26 -8.91 5.41
C LYS A 22 3.02 -10.31 5.97
N THR A 23 2.19 -10.44 7.02
CA THR A 23 1.83 -11.74 7.61
C THR A 23 1.17 -12.68 6.59
N LEU A 24 0.27 -12.15 5.75
CA LEU A 24 -0.38 -12.93 4.71
C LEU A 24 0.62 -13.44 3.65
N VAL A 25 1.53 -12.58 3.19
CA VAL A 25 2.56 -12.97 2.20
C VAL A 25 3.56 -13.95 2.80
N GLU A 26 3.96 -13.78 4.06
CA GLU A 26 4.81 -14.75 4.76
C GLU A 26 4.15 -16.13 4.89
N THR A 27 2.83 -16.18 4.97
CA THR A 27 2.08 -17.45 5.08
C THR A 27 1.79 -18.09 3.72
N PHE A 28 1.38 -17.30 2.73
CA PHE A 28 0.90 -17.81 1.43
C PHE A 28 1.88 -17.61 0.28
N GLY A 29 2.95 -16.84 0.46
CA GLY A 29 4.03 -16.63 -0.48
C GLY A 29 3.86 -15.43 -1.42
N SER A 30 2.64 -15.09 -1.85
CA SER A 30 2.38 -13.94 -2.74
C SER A 30 0.98 -13.37 -2.53
N ALA A 31 0.74 -12.13 -3.02
CA ALA A 31 -0.59 -11.54 -2.98
C ALA A 31 -1.60 -12.33 -3.82
N GLU A 32 -1.19 -12.85 -4.96
CA GLU A 32 -2.02 -13.71 -5.79
C GLU A 32 -2.42 -15.01 -5.06
N ALA A 33 -1.49 -15.63 -4.34
CA ALA A 33 -1.76 -16.85 -3.58
C ALA A 33 -2.76 -16.63 -2.43
N ILE A 34 -2.79 -15.44 -1.82
CA ILE A 34 -3.78 -15.08 -0.79
C ILE A 34 -5.20 -15.21 -1.34
N PHE A 35 -5.44 -14.80 -2.58
CA PHE A 35 -6.77 -14.93 -3.21
C PHE A 35 -7.16 -16.37 -3.53
N ASN A 36 -6.21 -17.30 -3.59
CA ASN A 36 -6.47 -18.72 -3.78
C ASN A 36 -6.63 -19.47 -2.46
N ALA A 37 -6.34 -18.82 -1.33
CA ALA A 37 -6.47 -19.41 0.00
C ALA A 37 -7.94 -19.60 0.40
N LYS A 38 -8.21 -20.64 1.19
CA LYS A 38 -9.52 -20.86 1.79
C LYS A 38 -9.67 -19.95 3.01
N ARG A 39 -10.88 -19.45 3.24
CA ARG A 39 -11.18 -18.58 4.37
C ARG A 39 -10.69 -19.16 5.70
N ARG A 40 -10.90 -20.44 5.96
CA ARG A 40 -10.44 -21.13 7.18
C ARG A 40 -8.93 -21.03 7.39
N ASP A 41 -8.15 -21.08 6.28
CA ASP A 41 -6.69 -21.03 6.34
C ASP A 41 -6.22 -19.61 6.66
N VAL A 42 -6.96 -18.60 6.19
CA VAL A 42 -6.74 -17.18 6.53
C VAL A 42 -7.12 -16.90 7.98
N GLU A 43 -8.23 -17.45 8.47
CA GLU A 43 -8.68 -17.33 9.88
C GLU A 43 -7.73 -17.99 10.89
N ALA A 44 -7.01 -19.02 10.46
CA ALA A 44 -6.03 -19.69 11.31
C ALA A 44 -4.79 -18.82 11.61
N ILE A 45 -4.60 -17.73 10.89
CA ILE A 45 -3.47 -16.82 11.09
C ILE A 45 -3.70 -15.99 12.37
N HIS A 46 -2.72 -15.99 13.25
CA HIS A 46 -2.78 -15.21 14.48
C HIS A 46 -3.02 -13.70 14.20
N GLY A 47 -4.04 -13.14 14.82
CA GLY A 47 -4.43 -11.73 14.63
C GLY A 47 -5.39 -11.46 13.47
N ILE A 48 -5.80 -12.49 12.72
CA ILE A 48 -6.83 -12.41 11.68
C ILE A 48 -8.10 -13.09 12.20
N GLY A 49 -9.07 -12.27 12.62
CA GLY A 49 -10.39 -12.78 13.03
C GLY A 49 -11.35 -12.92 11.85
N GLU A 50 -12.55 -13.43 12.15
CA GLU A 50 -13.61 -13.70 11.17
C GLU A 50 -13.91 -12.52 10.23
N LYS A 51 -14.04 -11.31 10.77
CA LYS A 51 -14.34 -10.12 9.97
C LYS A 51 -13.23 -9.79 8.96
N LEU A 52 -11.98 -9.90 9.37
CA LEU A 52 -10.84 -9.58 8.51
C LEU A 52 -10.60 -10.68 7.48
N SER A 53 -10.80 -11.95 7.83
CA SER A 53 -10.73 -13.06 6.88
C SER A 53 -11.81 -12.95 5.79
N HIS A 54 -13.03 -12.56 6.17
CA HIS A 54 -14.10 -12.27 5.20
C HIS A 54 -13.71 -11.12 4.26
N ALA A 55 -13.17 -10.02 4.81
CA ALA A 55 -12.73 -8.90 4.00
C ALA A 55 -11.62 -9.32 2.99
N ILE A 56 -10.67 -10.16 3.41
CA ILE A 56 -9.59 -10.66 2.55
C ILE A 56 -10.12 -11.59 1.46
N THR A 57 -10.98 -12.55 1.81
CA THR A 57 -11.37 -13.63 0.88
C THR A 57 -12.55 -13.25 -0.02
N GLU A 58 -13.42 -12.34 0.42
CA GLU A 58 -14.65 -11.98 -0.27
C GLU A 58 -14.67 -10.52 -0.73
N GLU A 59 -14.53 -9.55 0.21
CA GLU A 59 -14.66 -8.13 -0.14
C GLU A 59 -13.56 -7.67 -1.08
N ALA A 60 -12.31 -8.09 -0.84
CA ALA A 60 -11.16 -7.72 -1.67
C ALA A 60 -11.33 -8.16 -3.14
N ARG A 61 -12.05 -9.27 -3.40
CA ARG A 61 -12.32 -9.73 -4.77
C ARG A 61 -13.22 -8.77 -5.55
N ASN A 62 -14.09 -8.07 -4.85
CA ASN A 62 -15.11 -7.19 -5.42
C ASN A 62 -14.66 -5.72 -5.48
N VAL A 63 -13.45 -5.40 -5.03
CA VAL A 63 -12.91 -4.05 -5.13
C VAL A 63 -12.78 -3.65 -6.60
N ASP A 64 -13.32 -2.50 -6.97
CA ASP A 64 -13.24 -1.96 -8.34
C ASP A 64 -11.89 -1.29 -8.56
N ILE A 65 -10.91 -2.10 -8.94
CA ILE A 65 -9.57 -1.60 -9.30
C ILE A 65 -9.52 -0.98 -10.70
N VAL A 66 -10.50 -1.29 -11.58
CA VAL A 66 -10.51 -0.75 -12.94
C VAL A 66 -10.77 0.74 -12.89
N SER A 67 -11.79 1.15 -12.15
CA SER A 67 -12.09 2.57 -11.91
C SER A 67 -10.92 3.29 -11.23
N GLU A 68 -10.27 2.65 -10.26
CA GLU A 68 -9.11 3.21 -9.55
C GLU A 68 -7.92 3.44 -10.48
N ILE A 69 -7.58 2.45 -11.32
CA ILE A 69 -6.50 2.55 -12.30
C ILE A 69 -6.81 3.63 -13.35
N THR A 70 -8.05 3.65 -13.87
CA THR A 70 -8.47 4.65 -14.84
C THR A 70 -8.38 6.06 -14.27
N PHE A 71 -8.89 6.26 -13.06
CA PHE A 71 -8.81 7.56 -12.38
C PHE A 71 -7.37 8.01 -12.14
N ALA A 72 -6.49 7.11 -11.73
CA ALA A 72 -5.07 7.41 -11.56
C ALA A 72 -4.43 7.85 -12.89
N GLN A 73 -4.73 7.14 -13.99
CA GLN A 73 -4.24 7.47 -15.32
C GLN A 73 -4.73 8.85 -15.79
N GLU A 74 -6.01 9.17 -15.62
CA GLU A 74 -6.59 10.49 -15.96
C GLU A 74 -5.92 11.64 -15.20
N LYS A 75 -5.45 11.38 -13.98
CA LYS A 75 -4.74 12.36 -13.14
C LYS A 75 -3.23 12.37 -13.34
N ASN A 76 -2.70 11.57 -14.27
CA ASN A 76 -1.27 11.34 -14.46
C ASN A 76 -0.57 10.91 -13.16
N VAL A 77 -1.20 9.98 -12.44
CA VAL A 77 -0.68 9.38 -11.22
C VAL A 77 -0.27 7.94 -11.51
N GLN A 78 0.95 7.58 -11.15
CA GLN A 78 1.45 6.20 -11.23
C GLN A 78 1.06 5.44 -9.95
N ILE A 79 0.64 4.19 -10.12
CA ILE A 79 0.38 3.27 -9.01
C ILE A 79 1.56 2.32 -8.92
N ILE A 80 2.38 2.46 -7.87
CA ILE A 80 3.61 1.69 -7.67
C ILE A 80 3.42 0.72 -6.50
N PRO A 81 3.29 -0.59 -6.73
CA PRO A 81 3.16 -1.58 -5.67
C PRO A 81 4.50 -1.79 -4.95
N TYR A 82 4.44 -2.25 -3.72
CA TYR A 82 5.60 -2.57 -2.87
C TYR A 82 6.60 -3.54 -3.54
N THR A 83 6.12 -4.42 -4.40
CA THR A 83 6.95 -5.41 -5.13
C THR A 83 7.69 -4.81 -6.33
N SER A 84 7.34 -3.59 -6.75
CA SER A 84 7.96 -2.93 -7.90
C SER A 84 9.42 -2.57 -7.62
N GLU A 85 10.26 -2.63 -8.66
CA GLU A 85 11.63 -2.10 -8.63
C GLU A 85 11.66 -0.57 -8.48
N GLN A 86 10.61 0.11 -8.95
CA GLN A 86 10.46 1.57 -8.82
C GLN A 86 10.08 2.01 -7.40
N TYR A 87 9.71 1.06 -6.52
CA TYR A 87 9.36 1.41 -5.16
C TYR A 87 10.61 1.85 -4.38
N PRO A 88 10.60 3.02 -3.69
CA PRO A 88 11.77 3.56 -3.02
C PRO A 88 12.36 2.59 -1.99
N LYS A 89 13.65 2.26 -2.15
CA LYS A 89 14.33 1.27 -1.31
C LYS A 89 14.23 1.60 0.18
N TYR A 90 14.51 2.84 0.56
CA TYR A 90 14.47 3.25 1.97
C TYR A 90 13.05 3.24 2.56
N LEU A 91 12.02 3.38 1.71
CA LEU A 91 10.64 3.25 2.16
C LEU A 91 10.25 1.79 2.41
N LYS A 92 10.90 0.83 1.75
CA LYS A 92 10.70 -0.60 2.04
C LYS A 92 11.19 -0.99 3.44
N ASP A 93 12.21 -0.28 3.94
CA ASP A 93 12.88 -0.62 5.20
C ASP A 93 12.18 -0.07 6.44
N ILE A 94 11.14 0.75 6.29
CA ILE A 94 10.38 1.23 7.45
C ILE A 94 9.49 0.11 8.03
N TYR A 95 9.10 0.29 9.30
CA TYR A 95 8.32 -0.71 10.04
C TYR A 95 7.02 -1.16 9.35
N ALA A 96 6.32 -0.25 8.67
CA ALA A 96 5.06 -0.51 8.00
C ALA A 96 4.99 0.23 6.64
N PRO A 97 5.72 -0.26 5.62
CA PRO A 97 5.72 0.39 4.31
C PRO A 97 4.33 0.29 3.66
N PRO A 98 3.85 1.36 3.00
CA PRO A 98 2.61 1.30 2.24
C PRO A 98 2.64 0.20 1.17
N LEU A 99 1.53 -0.53 0.98
CA LEU A 99 1.46 -1.57 -0.04
C LEU A 99 1.56 -1.01 -1.45
N VAL A 100 1.04 0.19 -1.62
CA VAL A 100 0.96 0.89 -2.90
C VAL A 100 1.27 2.36 -2.67
N LEU A 101 2.01 2.95 -3.60
CA LEU A 101 2.25 4.39 -3.67
C LEU A 101 1.51 4.98 -4.87
N TYR A 102 0.88 6.12 -4.66
CA TYR A 102 0.33 6.96 -5.72
C TYR A 102 1.30 8.11 -5.97
N VAL A 103 1.97 8.08 -7.12
CA VAL A 103 3.04 9.03 -7.43
C VAL A 103 2.63 9.93 -8.58
N LYS A 104 2.62 11.23 -8.33
CA LYS A 104 2.47 12.25 -9.36
C LYS A 104 3.85 12.83 -9.70
N GLY A 105 4.28 12.65 -10.94
CA GLY A 105 5.64 12.97 -11.37
C GLY A 105 6.55 11.74 -11.40
N ASN A 106 7.84 11.94 -11.23
CA ASN A 106 8.84 10.89 -11.33
C ASN A 106 9.63 10.76 -10.02
N LEU A 107 9.87 9.55 -9.58
CA LEU A 107 10.84 9.25 -8.53
C LEU A 107 12.23 9.15 -9.17
N LEU A 108 13.18 9.94 -8.70
CA LEU A 108 14.53 10.00 -9.23
C LEU A 108 15.51 9.29 -8.29
N ALA A 109 16.63 8.80 -8.84
CA ALA A 109 17.67 8.20 -8.01
C ALA A 109 18.27 9.19 -6.99
N THR A 110 18.26 10.49 -7.32
CA THR A 110 18.67 11.59 -6.43
C THR A 110 17.79 11.75 -5.20
N ASP A 111 16.53 11.28 -5.26
CA ASP A 111 15.58 11.35 -4.14
C ASP A 111 15.97 10.40 -2.98
N ALA A 112 16.97 9.55 -3.21
CA ALA A 112 17.55 8.72 -2.16
C ALA A 112 18.20 9.54 -1.03
N ILE A 113 18.60 10.78 -1.31
CA ILE A 113 19.10 11.74 -0.32
C ILE A 113 18.06 12.83 -0.16
N ALA A 114 17.10 12.61 0.71
CA ALA A 114 16.00 13.52 0.96
C ALA A 114 15.96 13.97 2.41
N LEU A 115 15.59 15.23 2.63
CA LEU A 115 15.28 15.77 3.96
C LEU A 115 13.77 15.85 4.14
N ALA A 116 13.29 15.37 5.28
CA ALA A 116 11.89 15.51 5.64
C ALA A 116 11.67 16.81 6.44
N ILE A 117 10.86 17.69 5.89
CA ILE A 117 10.36 18.88 6.62
C ILE A 117 9.02 18.50 7.23
N VAL A 118 8.98 18.40 8.56
CA VAL A 118 7.79 17.97 9.29
C VAL A 118 7.27 19.07 10.20
N GLY A 119 5.97 19.12 10.42
CA GLY A 119 5.35 20.12 11.27
C GLY A 119 3.90 19.79 11.61
N ALA A 120 3.29 20.63 12.46
CA ALA A 120 1.89 20.51 12.82
C ALA A 120 0.98 20.89 11.65
N ARG A 121 -0.25 20.35 11.61
CA ARG A 121 -1.28 20.72 10.61
C ARG A 121 -1.64 22.21 10.63
N ARG A 122 -1.47 22.85 11.79
CA ARG A 122 -1.58 24.30 11.99
C ARG A 122 -0.18 24.81 12.33
N CYS A 123 0.53 25.32 11.34
CA CYS A 123 1.85 25.90 11.54
C CYS A 123 1.75 27.36 12.02
N THR A 124 2.77 27.83 12.74
CA THR A 124 2.94 29.25 13.05
C THR A 124 3.49 29.99 11.82
N TYR A 125 3.33 31.32 11.80
CA TYR A 125 3.93 32.15 10.75
C TYR A 125 5.45 31.94 10.64
N TYR A 126 6.13 31.78 11.79
CA TYR A 126 7.55 31.45 11.81
C TYR A 126 7.86 30.11 11.15
N GLY A 127 7.08 29.07 11.46
CA GLY A 127 7.26 27.75 10.87
C GLY A 127 7.08 27.76 9.33
N LEU A 128 6.08 28.49 8.85
CA LEU A 128 5.85 28.68 7.42
C LEU A 128 7.03 29.38 6.76
N SER A 129 7.45 30.52 7.31
CA SER A 129 8.58 31.31 6.78
C SER A 129 9.91 30.56 6.78
N GLN A 130 10.14 29.64 7.74
CA GLN A 130 11.35 28.82 7.74
C GLN A 130 11.29 27.66 6.73
N ALA A 131 10.12 27.14 6.42
CA ALA A 131 9.94 26.08 5.43
C ALA A 131 10.07 26.58 3.96
N GLU A 132 9.85 27.88 3.74
CA GLU A 132 9.98 28.54 2.41
C GLU A 132 11.42 28.96 2.07
N ARG A 133 12.35 28.93 3.02
CA ARG A 133 13.78 29.26 2.82
C ARG A 133 14.56 28.06 2.35
#